data_12ea2488df96c87e8c0445cbb966fc4b
#
_entry.id   12ea2488df96c87e8c0445cbb966fc4b
#
_cell.length_a   1.000
_cell.length_b   1.000
_cell.length_c   1.000
_cell.angle_alpha   90.00
_cell.angle_beta   90.00
_cell.angle_gamma   90.00
#
_symmetry.space_group_name_H-M   'P 1'
#
loop_
_entity.id
_entity.type
_entity.pdbx_description
1 polymer ?
#
loop_
_entity_poly.entity_id
_entity_poly.type
_entity_poly.pdbx_seq_one_letter_code
_entity_poly.pdbx_strand_id
1 'polypeptide(L)'
;MNYKKLSIVIMPTILLSLFAMVPINRSYNKKEPWMSKVNDNVRLVDLSIPGTHDSGATHSIFDVAGKCQDTTIRQQLNMGTRFFDLRLVLNNDEFKIIHGPVDQNLKFKKVLKELTSFVKENPSEFLIISIKEESSSVNSSRSFEEVLLENLKAYEEVISFSNELPQTVKEARGKIHILSRYNLSFGYPSYYGWSDDTTFVLDDLYVQDNYCIDDVEEKKQDIISTINVSNNLNNNYLVINFTSCYLDNAFPPSYAGTAARDINPWFISYIKEHKDDKLGIIVSDFMSEELSEAIYRRNY
;
A
#
# COMPACT_ATOMS: atom_id res chain seq x y z
N MET A 1 -44.93 -60.52 28.56
CA MET A 1 -43.96 -59.63 29.31
C MET A 1 -43.18 -58.80 28.29
N ASN A 2 -43.65 -57.58 28.08
CA ASN A 2 -43.03 -56.69 27.04
C ASN A 2 -42.01 -55.78 27.69
N TYR A 3 -40.74 -55.93 27.35
CA TYR A 3 -39.69 -54.98 27.74
C TYR A 3 -39.60 -53.86 26.69
N LYS A 4 -40.04 -52.64 27.03
CA LYS A 4 -39.78 -51.44 26.29
C LYS A 4 -38.30 -51.07 26.47
N LYS A 5 -37.51 -51.07 25.34
CA LYS A 5 -36.17 -50.48 25.30
C LYS A 5 -36.26 -48.97 25.33
N LEU A 6 -35.72 -48.37 26.37
CA LEU A 6 -35.55 -46.94 26.51
C LEU A 6 -34.28 -46.51 25.77
N SER A 7 -34.38 -45.85 24.63
CA SER A 7 -33.24 -45.31 23.89
C SER A 7 -32.88 -43.95 24.51
N ILE A 8 -31.73 -43.87 25.16
CA ILE A 8 -31.17 -42.61 25.64
C ILE A 8 -30.46 -41.96 24.47
N VAL A 9 -30.98 -40.86 23.97
CA VAL A 9 -30.34 -40.00 22.98
C VAL A 9 -29.36 -39.09 23.73
N ILE A 10 -28.06 -39.37 23.63
CA ILE A 10 -27.01 -38.46 24.11
C ILE A 10 -26.81 -37.39 23.07
N MET A 11 -27.27 -36.18 23.35
CA MET A 11 -27.03 -35.00 22.57
C MET A 11 -25.61 -34.50 22.88
N PRO A 12 -24.68 -34.37 21.89
CA PRO A 12 -23.38 -33.79 22.16
C PRO A 12 -23.55 -32.29 22.39
N THR A 13 -23.22 -31.84 23.58
CA THR A 13 -23.13 -30.41 23.93
C THR A 13 -21.89 -29.88 23.24
N ILE A 14 -22.07 -29.16 22.11
CA ILE A 14 -20.99 -28.41 21.47
C ILE A 14 -20.71 -27.19 22.37
N LEU A 15 -19.60 -27.26 23.08
CA LEU A 15 -19.04 -26.15 23.84
C LEU A 15 -18.47 -25.15 22.84
N LEU A 16 -19.21 -24.15 22.42
CA LEU A 16 -18.72 -23.01 21.66
C LEU A 16 -17.86 -22.17 22.60
N SER A 17 -16.55 -22.37 22.54
CA SER A 17 -15.60 -21.45 23.16
C SER A 17 -15.61 -20.14 22.37
N LEU A 18 -16.35 -19.15 22.83
CA LEU A 18 -16.21 -17.76 22.43
C LEU A 18 -14.83 -17.28 22.89
N PHE A 19 -13.83 -17.39 22.01
CA PHE A 19 -12.64 -16.57 22.13
C PHE A 19 -13.07 -15.12 21.81
N ALA A 20 -13.33 -14.34 22.84
CA ALA A 20 -13.40 -12.90 22.73
C ALA A 20 -12.04 -12.44 22.20
N MET A 21 -11.96 -12.08 20.92
CA MET A 21 -10.81 -11.33 20.38
C MET A 21 -10.82 -9.98 21.10
N VAL A 22 -10.03 -9.89 22.16
CA VAL A 22 -9.66 -8.60 22.75
C VAL A 22 -8.90 -7.85 21.65
N PRO A 23 -9.39 -6.69 21.18
CA PRO A 23 -8.63 -5.91 20.23
C PRO A 23 -7.31 -5.54 20.91
N ILE A 24 -6.21 -6.11 20.46
CA ILE A 24 -4.88 -5.71 20.89
C ILE A 24 -4.70 -4.30 20.32
N ASN A 25 -4.97 -3.30 21.15
CA ASN A 25 -4.71 -1.92 20.84
C ASN A 25 -3.17 -1.74 20.88
N ARG A 26 -2.48 -2.18 19.80
CA ARG A 26 -1.05 -1.95 19.65
C ARG A 26 -0.85 -0.45 19.52
N SER A 27 -0.39 0.17 20.59
CA SER A 27 0.14 1.53 20.54
C SER A 27 1.40 1.48 19.69
N TYR A 28 1.27 1.83 18.39
CA TYR A 28 2.42 2.07 17.55
C TYR A 28 3.11 3.32 18.05
N ASN A 29 4.21 3.16 18.74
CA ASN A 29 5.01 4.29 19.22
C ASN A 29 5.48 5.10 18.01
N LYS A 30 5.36 6.43 18.10
CA LYS A 30 5.89 7.33 17.07
C LYS A 30 7.40 7.09 16.98
N LYS A 31 7.86 6.45 15.88
CA LYS A 31 9.28 6.31 15.59
C LYS A 31 9.83 7.63 15.08
N GLU A 32 11.13 7.84 15.28
CA GLU A 32 11.81 8.98 14.68
C GLU A 32 11.72 8.92 13.16
N PRO A 33 11.56 10.07 12.49
CA PRO A 33 11.54 10.18 11.04
C PRO A 33 12.83 9.59 10.44
N TRP A 34 12.73 8.45 9.75
CA TRP A 34 13.91 7.72 9.29
C TRP A 34 14.67 8.41 8.17
N MET A 35 13.97 9.22 7.34
CA MET A 35 14.62 9.97 6.26
C MET A 35 15.56 11.05 6.78
N SER A 36 15.42 11.50 8.05
CA SER A 36 16.37 12.43 8.70
C SER A 36 17.81 11.89 8.73
N LYS A 37 17.98 10.57 8.62
CA LYS A 37 19.29 9.88 8.60
C LYS A 37 19.85 9.72 7.19
N VAL A 38 19.04 9.96 6.15
CA VAL A 38 19.45 9.82 4.75
C VAL A 38 20.12 11.10 4.27
N ASN A 39 21.24 10.97 3.54
CA ASN A 39 21.94 12.12 2.97
C ASN A 39 21.09 12.80 1.89
N ASP A 40 21.09 14.12 1.88
CA ASP A 40 20.33 14.95 0.93
C ASP A 40 20.65 14.70 -0.55
N ASN A 41 21.90 14.27 -0.85
CA ASN A 41 22.36 14.03 -2.22
C ASN A 41 22.06 12.60 -2.73
N VAL A 42 21.46 11.73 -1.92
CA VAL A 42 21.03 10.42 -2.39
C VAL A 42 19.95 10.61 -3.44
N ARG A 43 20.09 9.89 -4.56
CA ARG A 43 19.09 9.92 -5.64
C ARG A 43 17.81 9.20 -5.18
N LEU A 44 16.65 9.69 -5.61
CA LEU A 44 15.37 9.07 -5.27
C LEU A 44 15.33 7.59 -5.71
N VAL A 45 15.88 7.30 -6.89
CA VAL A 45 15.93 5.95 -7.47
C VAL A 45 16.83 4.96 -6.72
N ASP A 46 17.68 5.46 -5.81
CA ASP A 46 18.57 4.63 -4.98
C ASP A 46 17.98 4.28 -3.61
N LEU A 47 16.78 4.76 -3.32
CA LEU A 47 16.14 4.53 -2.02
C LEU A 47 15.38 3.20 -1.96
N SER A 48 15.31 2.66 -0.74
CA SER A 48 14.41 1.57 -0.36
C SER A 48 13.26 2.13 0.46
N ILE A 49 12.07 2.21 -0.13
CA ILE A 49 10.91 2.92 0.45
C ILE A 49 9.80 1.92 0.75
N PRO A 50 9.35 1.77 2.02
CA PRO A 50 8.18 0.97 2.33
C PRO A 50 6.91 1.68 1.85
N GLY A 51 6.06 0.93 1.17
CA GLY A 51 4.78 1.34 0.61
C GLY A 51 3.67 0.36 0.94
N THR A 52 2.43 0.82 0.90
CA THR A 52 1.25 0.01 1.13
C THR A 52 0.38 -0.04 -0.12
N HIS A 53 0.03 -1.27 -0.55
CA HIS A 53 -0.96 -1.50 -1.57
C HIS A 53 -2.34 -1.18 -0.99
N ASP A 54 -3.16 -0.50 -1.80
CA ASP A 54 -4.53 -0.14 -1.41
C ASP A 54 -4.58 0.38 0.04
N SER A 55 -3.81 1.43 0.30
CA SER A 55 -3.40 1.87 1.65
C SER A 55 -4.56 2.15 2.60
N GLY A 56 -5.72 2.53 2.06
CA GLY A 56 -6.93 2.80 2.82
C GLY A 56 -7.86 1.61 2.98
N ALA A 57 -7.56 0.46 2.37
CA ALA A 57 -8.41 -0.74 2.41
C ALA A 57 -8.24 -1.50 3.72
N THR A 58 -8.85 -0.96 4.78
CA THR A 58 -8.79 -1.51 6.15
C THR A 58 -10.09 -2.17 6.60
N HIS A 59 -11.16 -2.03 5.81
CA HIS A 59 -12.48 -2.60 6.08
C HIS A 59 -12.72 -3.80 5.15
N SER A 60 -13.30 -4.87 5.71
CA SER A 60 -13.67 -6.06 4.95
C SER A 60 -15.17 -6.34 5.06
N ILE A 61 -15.71 -6.97 4.02
CA ILE A 61 -17.01 -7.63 4.08
C ILE A 61 -16.75 -9.10 4.40
N PHE A 62 -17.38 -9.63 5.44
CA PHE A 62 -17.23 -11.03 5.89
C PHE A 62 -15.79 -11.42 6.28
N ASP A 63 -14.97 -10.48 6.77
CA ASP A 63 -13.59 -10.67 7.23
C ASP A 63 -12.60 -11.27 6.20
N VAL A 64 -12.97 -11.31 4.91
CA VAL A 64 -12.15 -11.96 3.87
C VAL A 64 -11.91 -11.10 2.64
N ALA A 65 -12.87 -10.30 2.20
CA ALA A 65 -12.77 -9.54 0.95
C ALA A 65 -12.69 -8.03 1.20
N GLY A 66 -11.91 -7.34 0.41
CA GLY A 66 -11.81 -5.88 0.42
C GLY A 66 -10.81 -5.29 1.41
N LYS A 67 -10.04 -6.11 2.13
CA LYS A 67 -9.02 -5.65 3.09
C LYS A 67 -7.63 -5.97 2.59
N CYS A 68 -6.80 -4.93 2.50
CA CYS A 68 -5.38 -5.03 2.14
C CYS A 68 -4.44 -4.60 3.27
N GLN A 69 -4.95 -3.88 4.28
CA GLN A 69 -4.16 -3.40 5.41
C GLN A 69 -4.88 -3.60 6.74
N ASP A 70 -4.12 -3.94 7.80
CA ASP A 70 -4.61 -4.03 9.19
C ASP A 70 -4.52 -2.69 9.93
N THR A 71 -3.84 -1.72 9.35
CA THR A 71 -3.43 -0.49 10.03
C THR A 71 -3.96 0.75 9.32
N THR A 72 -4.34 1.76 10.10
CA THR A 72 -4.76 3.07 9.59
C THR A 72 -3.60 3.81 8.92
N ILE A 73 -3.90 4.80 8.08
CA ILE A 73 -2.90 5.67 7.44
C ILE A 73 -1.91 6.24 8.47
N ARG A 74 -2.39 6.72 9.63
CA ARG A 74 -1.51 7.24 10.70
C ARG A 74 -0.59 6.16 11.27
N GLN A 75 -1.07 4.94 11.45
CA GLN A 75 -0.24 3.84 11.91
C GLN A 75 0.80 3.43 10.88
N GLN A 76 0.42 3.40 9.58
CA GLN A 76 1.35 3.13 8.47
C GLN A 76 2.47 4.18 8.42
N LEU A 77 2.16 5.48 8.55
CA LEU A 77 3.15 6.55 8.67
C LEU A 77 4.10 6.34 9.84
N ASN A 78 3.56 5.97 11.02
CA ASN A 78 4.34 5.73 12.23
C ASN A 78 5.25 4.49 12.11
N MET A 79 4.86 3.48 11.33
CA MET A 79 5.68 2.30 11.02
C MET A 79 6.83 2.61 10.04
N GLY A 80 6.76 3.73 9.32
CA GLY A 80 7.80 4.13 8.36
C GLY A 80 7.37 4.12 6.90
N THR A 81 6.12 3.81 6.59
CA THR A 81 5.57 3.84 5.22
C THR A 81 5.66 5.26 4.64
N ARG A 82 6.13 5.37 3.38
CA ARG A 82 6.27 6.65 2.67
C ARG A 82 5.71 6.63 1.24
N PHE A 83 5.25 5.47 0.77
CA PHE A 83 4.47 5.34 -0.46
C PHE A 83 3.07 4.84 -0.12
N PHE A 84 2.03 5.50 -0.66
CA PHE A 84 0.63 5.17 -0.41
C PHE A 84 -0.12 5.01 -1.73
N ASP A 85 -0.65 3.81 -1.99
CA ASP A 85 -1.56 3.54 -3.10
C ASP A 85 -2.99 3.88 -2.69
N LEU A 86 -3.51 5.00 -3.19
CA LEU A 86 -4.82 5.53 -2.83
C LEU A 86 -5.81 5.35 -3.96
N ARG A 87 -6.84 4.55 -3.73
CA ARG A 87 -7.89 4.24 -4.69
C ARG A 87 -9.18 4.93 -4.34
N LEU A 88 -9.66 5.78 -5.26
CA LEU A 88 -10.72 6.73 -5.00
C LEU A 88 -11.93 6.47 -5.89
N VAL A 89 -13.10 6.79 -5.35
CA VAL A 89 -14.33 7.03 -6.11
C VAL A 89 -14.86 8.42 -5.77
N LEU A 90 -15.25 9.17 -6.80
CA LEU A 90 -15.98 10.42 -6.61
C LEU A 90 -17.48 10.12 -6.48
N ASN A 91 -18.07 10.43 -5.33
CA ASN A 91 -19.48 10.15 -5.04
C ASN A 91 -20.13 11.39 -4.40
N ASN A 92 -21.16 11.96 -5.04
CA ASN A 92 -21.83 13.19 -4.62
C ASN A 92 -20.82 14.34 -4.39
N ASP A 93 -19.90 14.54 -5.35
CA ASP A 93 -18.83 15.54 -5.32
C ASP A 93 -17.88 15.43 -4.11
N GLU A 94 -17.80 14.25 -3.47
CA GLU A 94 -16.88 13.96 -2.37
C GLU A 94 -16.12 12.63 -2.63
N PHE A 95 -14.81 12.61 -2.35
CA PHE A 95 -14.02 11.39 -2.50
C PHE A 95 -14.12 10.45 -1.31
N LYS A 96 -14.32 9.19 -1.64
CA LYS A 96 -14.21 8.05 -0.73
C LYS A 96 -13.08 7.12 -1.15
N ILE A 97 -12.51 6.43 -0.19
CA ILE A 97 -11.62 5.29 -0.43
C ILE A 97 -12.48 4.05 -0.66
N ILE A 98 -12.18 3.33 -1.73
CA ILE A 98 -12.83 2.05 -2.05
C ILE A 98 -11.78 1.00 -2.44
N HIS A 99 -12.15 -0.27 -2.37
CA HIS A 99 -11.41 -1.38 -2.94
C HIS A 99 -12.38 -2.26 -3.73
N GLY A 100 -12.28 -2.21 -5.05
CA GLY A 100 -13.31 -2.77 -5.92
C GLY A 100 -14.70 -2.25 -5.53
N PRO A 101 -15.69 -3.12 -5.24
CA PRO A 101 -17.02 -2.69 -4.84
C PRO A 101 -17.16 -2.31 -3.34
N VAL A 102 -16.10 -2.45 -2.55
CA VAL A 102 -16.16 -2.32 -1.07
C VAL A 102 -15.84 -0.89 -0.64
N ASP A 103 -16.85 -0.15 -0.13
CA ASP A 103 -16.64 1.15 0.52
C ASP A 103 -15.85 0.95 1.81
N GLN A 104 -14.72 1.61 1.93
CA GLN A 104 -13.82 1.51 3.08
C GLN A 104 -14.26 2.36 4.29
N ASN A 105 -15.44 3.01 4.21
CA ASN A 105 -15.93 3.93 5.23
C ASN A 105 -14.94 5.04 5.58
N LEU A 106 -14.08 5.40 4.62
CA LEU A 106 -12.99 6.34 4.78
C LEU A 106 -13.06 7.42 3.70
N LYS A 107 -13.16 8.67 4.13
CA LYS A 107 -13.13 9.83 3.24
C LYS A 107 -11.69 10.22 2.91
N PHE A 108 -11.42 10.56 1.65
CA PHE A 108 -10.10 11.03 1.23
C PHE A 108 -9.63 12.27 1.99
N LYS A 109 -10.52 13.21 2.32
CA LYS A 109 -10.18 14.39 3.15
C LYS A 109 -9.54 14.02 4.48
N LYS A 110 -9.97 12.90 5.11
CA LYS A 110 -9.38 12.42 6.36
C LYS A 110 -7.97 11.86 6.10
N VAL A 111 -7.80 11.07 5.05
CA VAL A 111 -6.50 10.54 4.63
C VAL A 111 -5.53 11.69 4.36
N LEU A 112 -5.95 12.65 3.53
CA LEU A 112 -5.14 13.80 3.15
C LEU A 112 -4.70 14.63 4.37
N LYS A 113 -5.60 14.84 5.33
CA LYS A 113 -5.27 15.52 6.59
C LYS A 113 -4.18 14.77 7.39
N GLU A 114 -4.23 13.44 7.44
CA GLU A 114 -3.22 12.65 8.17
C GLU A 114 -1.85 12.72 7.48
N LEU A 115 -1.82 12.60 6.14
CA LEU A 115 -0.59 12.68 5.34
C LEU A 115 0.04 14.07 5.42
N THR A 116 -0.73 15.12 5.23
CA THR A 116 -0.24 16.51 5.25
C THR A 116 0.22 16.95 6.63
N SER A 117 -0.51 16.56 7.70
CA SER A 117 -0.07 16.82 9.07
C SER A 117 1.25 16.14 9.38
N PHE A 118 1.44 14.90 8.90
CA PHE A 118 2.70 14.17 9.10
C PHE A 118 3.88 14.89 8.46
N VAL A 119 3.76 15.33 7.21
CA VAL A 119 4.85 16.03 6.50
C VAL A 119 5.16 17.38 7.16
N LYS A 120 4.15 18.13 7.59
CA LYS A 120 4.34 19.39 8.34
C LYS A 120 5.06 19.18 9.66
N GLU A 121 4.73 18.10 10.38
CA GLU A 121 5.37 17.74 11.65
C GLU A 121 6.80 17.21 11.48
N ASN A 122 7.13 16.69 10.29
CA ASN A 122 8.38 16.00 10.00
C ASN A 122 8.97 16.50 8.66
N PRO A 123 9.55 17.71 8.61
CA PRO A 123 10.01 18.33 7.36
C PRO A 123 11.21 17.62 6.69
N SER A 124 11.87 16.71 7.39
CA SER A 124 12.88 15.82 6.81
C SER A 124 12.32 14.72 5.93
N GLU A 125 11.03 14.43 6.09
CA GLU A 125 10.34 13.39 5.36
C GLU A 125 9.71 13.91 4.07
N PHE A 126 9.45 13.00 3.14
CA PHE A 126 8.56 13.20 2.01
C PHE A 126 7.65 11.99 1.86
N LEU A 127 6.58 12.12 1.12
CA LEU A 127 5.68 11.04 0.76
C LEU A 127 5.49 10.99 -0.76
N ILE A 128 5.24 9.80 -1.27
CA ILE A 128 4.74 9.59 -2.63
C ILE A 128 3.32 8.99 -2.49
N ILE A 129 2.34 9.60 -3.15
CA ILE A 129 0.98 9.08 -3.21
C ILE A 129 0.63 8.71 -4.65
N SER A 130 0.27 7.46 -4.87
CA SER A 130 -0.33 7.00 -6.12
C SER A 130 -1.84 7.21 -6.03
N ILE A 131 -2.41 7.97 -6.96
CA ILE A 131 -3.85 8.26 -6.98
C ILE A 131 -4.48 7.61 -8.21
N LYS A 132 -5.43 6.69 -7.96
CA LYS A 132 -6.18 5.96 -8.99
C LYS A 132 -7.68 6.21 -8.82
N GLU A 133 -8.40 6.46 -9.91
CA GLU A 133 -9.85 6.29 -9.94
C GLU A 133 -10.15 4.79 -10.00
N GLU A 134 -10.71 4.24 -8.93
CA GLU A 134 -10.99 2.80 -8.82
C GLU A 134 -12.30 2.43 -9.49
N SER A 135 -13.26 3.33 -9.50
CA SER A 135 -14.51 3.19 -10.22
C SER A 135 -15.05 4.55 -10.67
N SER A 136 -15.86 4.55 -11.71
CA SER A 136 -16.46 5.75 -12.29
C SER A 136 -17.23 6.57 -11.26
N SER A 137 -17.20 7.88 -11.41
CA SER A 137 -17.91 8.84 -10.57
C SER A 137 -19.40 8.56 -10.49
N VAL A 138 -19.98 8.71 -9.30
CA VAL A 138 -21.41 8.45 -9.01
C VAL A 138 -22.09 9.70 -8.49
N ASN A 139 -23.22 10.07 -9.10
CA ASN A 139 -24.05 11.22 -8.69
C ASN A 139 -23.25 12.52 -8.47
N SER A 140 -22.19 12.72 -9.26
CA SER A 140 -21.30 13.87 -9.16
C SER A 140 -21.56 14.84 -10.32
N SER A 141 -21.60 16.13 -10.00
CA SER A 141 -21.81 17.22 -10.99
C SER A 141 -20.47 17.78 -11.49
N ARG A 142 -19.39 17.50 -10.78
CA ARG A 142 -18.03 17.98 -11.03
C ARG A 142 -17.14 16.83 -11.50
N SER A 143 -16.08 17.16 -12.22
CA SER A 143 -15.11 16.17 -12.66
C SER A 143 -14.24 15.68 -11.49
N PHE A 144 -13.64 14.48 -11.66
CA PHE A 144 -12.68 13.91 -10.72
C PHE A 144 -11.51 14.88 -10.46
N GLU A 145 -10.94 15.44 -11.53
CA GLU A 145 -9.80 16.38 -11.42
C GLU A 145 -10.16 17.68 -10.68
N GLU A 146 -11.31 18.29 -10.96
CA GLU A 146 -11.72 19.53 -10.28
C GLU A 146 -11.86 19.35 -8.78
N VAL A 147 -12.53 18.27 -8.34
CA VAL A 147 -12.70 17.98 -6.92
C VAL A 147 -11.37 17.60 -6.26
N LEU A 148 -10.53 16.84 -6.96
CA LEU A 148 -9.22 16.45 -6.46
C LEU A 148 -8.33 17.68 -6.27
N LEU A 149 -8.25 18.55 -7.29
CA LEU A 149 -7.45 19.76 -7.23
C LEU A 149 -7.88 20.67 -6.08
N GLU A 150 -9.19 20.85 -5.86
CA GLU A 150 -9.70 21.62 -4.73
C GLU A 150 -9.25 21.04 -3.37
N ASN A 151 -9.34 19.70 -3.20
CA ASN A 151 -8.90 19.06 -1.98
C ASN A 151 -7.40 19.23 -1.73
N LEU A 152 -6.58 19.12 -2.77
CA LEU A 152 -5.12 19.22 -2.70
C LEU A 152 -4.65 20.66 -2.49
N LYS A 153 -5.29 21.63 -3.13
CA LYS A 153 -4.97 23.08 -2.99
C LYS A 153 -5.13 23.59 -1.55
N ALA A 154 -6.00 22.97 -0.75
CA ALA A 154 -6.11 23.29 0.66
C ALA A 154 -4.80 23.02 1.46
N TYR A 155 -3.82 22.35 0.84
CA TYR A 155 -2.52 21.96 1.43
C TYR A 155 -1.36 22.21 0.46
N GLU A 156 -1.46 23.23 -0.39
CA GLU A 156 -0.46 23.51 -1.45
C GLU A 156 0.95 23.72 -0.91
N GLU A 157 1.10 24.13 0.35
CA GLU A 157 2.39 24.31 0.99
C GLU A 157 3.19 23.02 1.17
N VAL A 158 2.51 21.85 1.19
CA VAL A 158 3.16 20.52 1.31
C VAL A 158 2.86 19.59 0.14
N ILE A 159 1.95 19.94 -0.78
CA ILE A 159 1.67 19.17 -1.99
C ILE A 159 2.57 19.65 -3.13
N SER A 160 3.19 18.69 -3.84
CA SER A 160 3.88 18.95 -5.09
C SER A 160 2.93 18.69 -6.27
N PHE A 161 2.68 19.74 -7.06
CA PHE A 161 1.89 19.65 -8.31
C PHE A 161 2.79 19.44 -9.54
N SER A 162 4.11 19.22 -9.34
CA SER A 162 5.06 18.99 -10.42
C SER A 162 4.71 17.75 -11.24
N ASN A 163 4.88 17.84 -12.55
CA ASN A 163 4.81 16.70 -13.47
C ASN A 163 6.11 15.91 -13.54
N GLU A 164 7.12 16.30 -12.77
CA GLU A 164 8.42 15.65 -12.68
C GLU A 164 8.63 15.11 -11.26
N LEU A 165 9.29 13.95 -11.16
CA LEU A 165 9.73 13.40 -9.88
C LEU A 165 10.99 14.14 -9.40
N PRO A 166 11.17 14.34 -8.08
CA PRO A 166 12.42 14.87 -7.54
C PRO A 166 13.57 13.91 -7.83
N GLN A 167 14.74 14.46 -8.13
CA GLN A 167 15.92 13.66 -8.43
C GLN A 167 16.64 13.20 -7.16
N THR A 168 16.58 13.99 -6.10
CA THR A 168 17.29 13.76 -4.84
C THR A 168 16.38 13.82 -3.63
N VAL A 169 16.83 13.25 -2.53
CA VAL A 169 16.17 13.34 -1.24
C VAL A 169 15.95 14.79 -0.82
N LYS A 170 16.94 15.67 -1.06
CA LYS A 170 16.82 17.11 -0.75
C LYS A 170 15.65 17.77 -1.45
N GLU A 171 15.49 17.49 -2.75
CA GLU A 171 14.40 18.06 -3.57
C GLU A 171 13.03 17.51 -3.14
N ALA A 172 13.00 16.27 -2.63
CA ALA A 172 11.76 15.61 -2.22
C ALA A 172 11.24 16.06 -0.85
N ARG A 173 12.14 16.45 0.09
CA ARG A 173 11.80 16.72 1.49
C ARG A 173 10.70 17.75 1.68
N GLY A 174 9.88 17.53 2.70
CA GLY A 174 8.81 18.44 3.12
C GLY A 174 7.61 18.46 2.18
N LYS A 175 7.54 17.52 1.22
CA LYS A 175 6.48 17.47 0.20
C LYS A 175 5.82 16.10 0.11
N ILE A 176 4.61 16.11 -0.45
CA ILE A 176 3.88 14.95 -0.91
C ILE A 176 3.88 15.00 -2.44
N HIS A 177 4.55 14.06 -3.07
CA HIS A 177 4.64 13.92 -4.52
C HIS A 177 3.51 13.04 -5.03
N ILE A 178 2.86 13.45 -6.12
CA ILE A 178 1.72 12.75 -6.69
C ILE A 178 2.19 11.91 -7.88
N LEU A 179 1.92 10.62 -7.84
CA LEU A 179 1.97 9.70 -8.96
C LEU A 179 0.54 9.52 -9.48
N SER A 180 0.26 10.11 -10.63
CA SER A 180 -1.10 10.19 -11.15
C SER A 180 -1.45 8.98 -12.00
N ARG A 181 -2.28 8.06 -11.47
CA ARG A 181 -2.89 6.96 -12.21
C ARG A 181 -4.30 7.34 -12.73
N TYR A 182 -4.53 8.61 -12.94
CA TYR A 182 -5.67 9.21 -13.59
C TYR A 182 -5.18 10.32 -14.51
N ASN A 183 -5.92 10.66 -15.56
CA ASN A 183 -5.55 11.72 -16.50
C ASN A 183 -5.70 13.10 -15.83
N LEU A 184 -4.68 13.51 -15.09
CA LEU A 184 -4.60 14.80 -14.40
C LEU A 184 -3.67 15.77 -15.16
N SER A 185 -3.93 17.06 -15.04
CA SER A 185 -3.04 18.12 -15.53
C SER A 185 -1.86 18.41 -14.59
N PHE A 186 -1.74 17.70 -13.47
CA PHE A 186 -0.71 17.86 -12.45
C PHE A 186 -0.30 16.51 -11.85
N GLY A 187 0.86 16.49 -11.18
CA GLY A 187 1.49 15.27 -10.67
C GLY A 187 2.22 14.52 -11.77
N TYR A 188 3.09 13.57 -11.41
CA TYR A 188 3.81 12.74 -12.38
C TYR A 188 2.81 11.87 -13.16
N PRO A 189 2.75 12.01 -14.50
CA PRO A 189 1.72 11.34 -15.30
C PRO A 189 2.08 9.87 -15.51
N SER A 190 1.29 8.96 -14.95
CA SER A 190 1.47 7.53 -15.13
C SER A 190 0.22 6.81 -15.67
N TYR A 191 -0.85 7.56 -15.95
CA TYR A 191 -2.13 7.00 -16.36
C TYR A 191 -2.08 6.24 -17.69
N TYR A 192 -1.54 6.86 -18.75
CA TYR A 192 -1.60 6.30 -20.10
C TYR A 192 -0.71 5.08 -20.33
N GLY A 193 0.26 4.83 -19.46
CA GLY A 193 1.20 3.74 -19.60
C GLY A 193 1.14 2.71 -18.49
N TRP A 194 0.25 2.87 -17.50
CA TRP A 194 0.11 1.88 -16.44
C TRP A 194 -0.59 0.63 -16.99
N SER A 195 0.21 -0.40 -17.24
CA SER A 195 -0.30 -1.69 -17.72
C SER A 195 -0.89 -2.50 -16.56
N ASP A 196 -1.93 -3.27 -16.86
CA ASP A 196 -2.62 -4.08 -15.86
C ASP A 196 -1.98 -5.46 -15.74
N ASP A 197 -1.82 -5.95 -14.51
CA ASP A 197 -1.34 -7.29 -14.17
C ASP A 197 -0.06 -7.70 -14.94
N THR A 198 0.98 -6.87 -14.89
CA THR A 198 2.23 -7.13 -15.62
C THR A 198 3.40 -6.29 -15.10
N THR A 199 4.59 -6.59 -15.58
CA THR A 199 5.79 -5.77 -15.40
C THR A 199 6.01 -4.89 -16.63
N PHE A 200 6.24 -3.58 -16.44
CA PHE A 200 6.38 -2.62 -17.53
C PHE A 200 7.33 -1.48 -17.19
N VAL A 201 7.77 -0.77 -18.22
CA VAL A 201 8.51 0.50 -18.12
C VAL A 201 7.62 1.63 -18.62
N LEU A 202 7.58 2.71 -17.87
CA LEU A 202 6.86 3.92 -18.20
C LEU A 202 7.71 5.14 -17.88
N ASP A 203 8.28 5.78 -18.89
CA ASP A 203 9.22 6.89 -18.76
C ASP A 203 10.31 6.60 -17.71
N ASP A 204 10.33 7.30 -16.57
CA ASP A 204 11.30 7.13 -15.49
C ASP A 204 10.87 6.05 -14.45
N LEU A 205 9.79 5.30 -14.72
CA LEU A 205 9.31 4.25 -13.82
C LEU A 205 9.62 2.86 -14.38
N TYR A 206 10.02 1.95 -13.51
CA TYR A 206 9.97 0.51 -13.72
C TYR A 206 9.00 -0.08 -12.71
N VAL A 207 7.92 -0.67 -13.16
CA VAL A 207 6.83 -1.16 -12.30
C VAL A 207 6.64 -2.66 -12.49
N GLN A 208 6.67 -3.41 -11.39
CA GLN A 208 6.16 -4.77 -11.32
C GLN A 208 4.85 -4.74 -10.55
N ASP A 209 3.75 -5.05 -11.24
CA ASP A 209 2.37 -5.08 -10.69
C ASP A 209 1.65 -6.38 -11.14
N ASN A 210 2.38 -7.53 -11.17
CA ASN A 210 1.80 -8.85 -11.41
C ASN A 210 1.07 -9.27 -10.13
N TYR A 211 -0.25 -9.19 -10.12
CA TYR A 211 -1.04 -9.42 -8.92
C TYR A 211 -1.95 -10.66 -8.99
N CYS A 212 -2.28 -11.13 -10.20
CA CYS A 212 -3.05 -12.36 -10.45
C CYS A 212 -2.07 -13.49 -10.76
N ILE A 213 -1.77 -14.34 -9.79
CA ILE A 213 -0.72 -15.35 -9.88
C ILE A 213 -1.25 -16.76 -9.72
N ASP A 214 -0.60 -17.72 -10.34
CA ASP A 214 -0.88 -19.14 -10.18
C ASP A 214 -0.14 -19.75 -8.97
N ASP A 215 1.04 -19.23 -8.66
CA ASP A 215 1.91 -19.73 -7.60
C ASP A 215 2.64 -18.59 -6.88
N VAL A 216 2.75 -18.70 -5.55
CA VAL A 216 3.51 -17.76 -4.71
C VAL A 216 4.99 -17.69 -5.09
N GLU A 217 5.58 -18.80 -5.56
CA GLU A 217 6.98 -18.83 -6.00
C GLU A 217 7.20 -17.98 -7.26
N GLU A 218 6.24 -17.93 -8.17
CA GLU A 218 6.27 -17.02 -9.32
C GLU A 218 6.36 -15.56 -8.86
N LYS A 219 5.50 -15.16 -7.92
CA LYS A 219 5.53 -13.81 -7.36
C LYS A 219 6.86 -13.48 -6.69
N LYS A 220 7.45 -14.44 -5.97
CA LYS A 220 8.79 -14.25 -5.36
C LYS A 220 9.86 -14.00 -6.42
N GLN A 221 9.81 -14.70 -7.56
CA GLN A 221 10.75 -14.48 -8.66
C GLN A 221 10.55 -13.10 -9.31
N ASP A 222 9.32 -12.64 -9.47
CA ASP A 222 9.02 -11.29 -9.97
C ASP A 222 9.58 -10.22 -9.04
N ILE A 223 9.41 -10.39 -7.73
CA ILE A 223 9.96 -9.48 -6.71
C ILE A 223 11.48 -9.43 -6.82
N ILE A 224 12.17 -10.59 -6.86
CA ILE A 224 13.63 -10.67 -6.96
C ILE A 224 14.13 -10.05 -8.27
N SER A 225 13.47 -10.39 -9.39
CA SER A 225 13.85 -9.86 -10.71
C SER A 225 13.77 -8.33 -10.73
N THR A 226 12.78 -7.76 -10.07
CA THR A 226 12.59 -6.31 -9.97
C THR A 226 13.62 -5.66 -9.03
N ILE A 227 14.00 -6.32 -7.94
CA ILE A 227 15.09 -5.88 -7.06
C ILE A 227 16.42 -5.84 -7.83
N ASN A 228 16.66 -6.81 -8.73
CA ASN A 228 17.86 -6.81 -9.59
C ASN A 228 17.92 -5.58 -10.50
N VAL A 229 16.77 -5.04 -10.94
CA VAL A 229 16.73 -3.77 -11.68
C VAL A 229 17.18 -2.61 -10.77
N SER A 230 16.69 -2.53 -9.53
CA SER A 230 17.09 -1.51 -8.55
C SER A 230 18.60 -1.54 -8.27
N ASN A 231 19.23 -2.72 -8.30
CA ASN A 231 20.65 -2.93 -8.02
C ASN A 231 21.56 -2.74 -9.24
N ASN A 232 21.01 -2.53 -10.44
CA ASN A 232 21.80 -2.23 -11.61
C ASN A 232 22.48 -0.86 -11.42
N LEU A 233 23.82 -0.82 -11.59
CA LEU A 233 24.63 0.40 -11.43
C LEU A 233 24.20 1.55 -12.36
N ASN A 234 23.60 1.21 -13.49
CA ASN A 234 23.10 2.18 -14.48
C ASN A 234 21.58 2.42 -14.34
N ASN A 235 20.97 2.00 -13.23
CA ASN A 235 19.54 2.21 -13.02
C ASN A 235 19.23 3.71 -12.90
N ASN A 236 18.30 4.17 -13.74
CA ASN A 236 17.73 5.52 -13.69
C ASN A 236 16.21 5.49 -13.48
N TYR A 237 15.63 4.31 -13.29
CA TYR A 237 14.19 4.17 -13.03
C TYR A 237 13.89 4.28 -11.53
N LEU A 238 12.83 4.98 -11.19
CA LEU A 238 12.18 4.77 -9.90
C LEU A 238 11.45 3.43 -9.95
N VAL A 239 12.00 2.44 -9.26
CA VAL A 239 11.47 1.07 -9.27
C VAL A 239 10.33 0.96 -8.27
N ILE A 240 9.16 0.50 -8.73
CA ILE A 240 7.98 0.21 -7.92
C ILE A 240 7.70 -1.28 -8.01
N ASN A 241 7.79 -1.97 -6.89
CA ASN A 241 7.71 -3.42 -6.79
C ASN A 241 6.56 -3.82 -5.87
N PHE A 242 5.44 -4.24 -6.45
CA PHE A 242 4.29 -4.72 -5.70
C PHE A 242 4.55 -6.14 -5.22
N THR A 243 4.56 -6.33 -3.91
CA THR A 243 4.57 -7.68 -3.29
C THR A 243 3.15 -8.19 -3.04
N SER A 244 2.16 -7.34 -3.26
CA SER A 244 0.74 -7.66 -3.18
C SER A 244 0.32 -8.56 -4.34
N CYS A 245 -0.55 -9.54 -4.06
CA CYS A 245 -1.12 -10.43 -5.08
C CYS A 245 -2.24 -11.29 -4.49
N TYR A 246 -2.93 -12.03 -5.37
CA TYR A 246 -3.86 -13.11 -5.01
C TYR A 246 -3.62 -14.33 -5.93
N LEU A 247 -4.01 -15.51 -5.44
CA LEU A 247 -3.93 -16.77 -6.21
C LEU A 247 -5.23 -16.97 -6.97
N ASP A 248 -5.17 -17.02 -8.30
CA ASP A 248 -6.34 -17.19 -9.18
C ASP A 248 -6.89 -18.63 -9.11
N ASN A 249 -6.01 -19.61 -9.04
CA ASN A 249 -6.38 -21.03 -9.04
C ASN A 249 -6.77 -21.58 -7.66
N ALA A 250 -6.80 -20.77 -6.62
CA ALA A 250 -7.16 -21.22 -5.28
C ALA A 250 -8.68 -21.41 -5.14
N PHE A 251 -9.09 -22.54 -4.52
CA PHE A 251 -10.49 -22.74 -4.15
C PHE A 251 -10.60 -22.99 -2.63
N PRO A 252 -11.31 -22.15 -1.87
CA PRO A 252 -11.94 -20.89 -2.30
C PRO A 252 -10.91 -19.88 -2.84
N PRO A 253 -11.34 -18.86 -3.62
CA PRO A 253 -10.43 -17.85 -4.14
C PRO A 253 -9.55 -17.27 -3.04
N SER A 254 -8.27 -17.07 -3.33
CA SER A 254 -7.38 -16.45 -2.35
C SER A 254 -7.63 -14.94 -2.28
N TYR A 255 -7.30 -14.36 -1.15
CA TYR A 255 -7.39 -12.94 -0.90
C TYR A 255 -5.99 -12.39 -0.60
N ALA A 256 -5.82 -11.08 -0.70
CA ALA A 256 -4.57 -10.39 -0.40
C ALA A 256 -3.89 -10.91 0.88
N GLY A 257 -4.65 -11.12 1.95
CA GLY A 257 -4.13 -11.67 3.21
C GLY A 257 -3.66 -13.12 3.15
N THR A 258 -4.11 -13.91 2.16
CA THR A 258 -3.63 -15.29 1.99
C THR A 258 -2.21 -15.28 1.45
N ALA A 259 -1.97 -14.56 0.36
CA ALA A 259 -0.64 -14.44 -0.24
C ALA A 259 0.35 -13.69 0.69
N ALA A 260 -0.10 -12.61 1.33
CA ALA A 260 0.74 -11.82 2.22
C ALA A 260 1.30 -12.62 3.43
N ARG A 261 0.56 -13.64 3.92
CA ARG A 261 1.04 -14.52 5.00
C ARG A 261 2.27 -15.33 4.62
N ASP A 262 2.43 -15.65 3.33
CA ASP A 262 3.59 -16.39 2.82
C ASP A 262 4.68 -15.44 2.33
N ILE A 263 4.32 -14.39 1.61
CA ILE A 263 5.26 -13.46 0.98
C ILE A 263 5.96 -12.57 2.02
N ASN A 264 5.24 -11.98 2.98
CA ASN A 264 5.84 -11.01 3.89
C ASN A 264 6.93 -11.62 4.80
N PRO A 265 6.75 -12.81 5.45
CA PRO A 265 7.81 -13.43 6.24
C PRO A 265 9.00 -13.88 5.39
N TRP A 266 8.74 -14.42 4.19
CA TRP A 266 9.79 -14.78 3.26
C TRP A 266 10.60 -13.54 2.85
N PHE A 267 9.93 -12.43 2.52
CA PHE A 267 10.60 -11.23 2.06
C PHE A 267 11.44 -10.57 3.17
N ILE A 268 10.97 -10.61 4.43
CA ILE A 268 11.78 -10.19 5.58
C ILE A 268 13.06 -11.02 5.67
N SER A 269 13.00 -12.34 5.45
CA SER A 269 14.17 -13.22 5.45
C SER A 269 15.10 -12.90 4.29
N TYR A 270 14.56 -12.73 3.08
CA TYR A 270 15.30 -12.32 1.89
C TYR A 270 16.09 -11.01 2.14
N ILE A 271 15.41 -9.98 2.67
CA ILE A 271 16.06 -8.72 3.01
C ILE A 271 17.21 -8.92 4.01
N LYS A 272 17.06 -9.77 5.02
CA LYS A 272 18.12 -10.05 6.02
C LYS A 272 19.33 -10.74 5.43
N GLU A 273 19.15 -11.57 4.41
CA GLU A 273 20.22 -12.28 3.69
C GLU A 273 20.93 -11.39 2.67
N HIS A 274 20.21 -10.49 2.01
CA HIS A 274 20.72 -9.62 0.94
C HIS A 274 20.90 -8.17 1.45
N LYS A 275 21.88 -7.97 2.33
CA LYS A 275 22.03 -6.73 3.12
C LYS A 275 22.37 -5.49 2.30
N ASP A 276 22.99 -5.64 1.16
CA ASP A 276 23.49 -4.53 0.34
C ASP A 276 22.52 -4.14 -0.78
N ASP A 277 21.40 -4.88 -0.93
CA ASP A 277 20.43 -4.62 -1.99
C ASP A 277 19.65 -3.33 -1.77
N LYS A 278 19.52 -2.54 -2.82
CA LYS A 278 18.53 -1.47 -2.96
C LYS A 278 17.23 -2.10 -3.41
N LEU A 279 16.15 -1.81 -2.71
CA LEU A 279 14.88 -2.50 -2.94
C LEU A 279 13.92 -1.72 -3.86
N GLY A 280 14.16 -0.40 -4.05
CA GLY A 280 13.18 0.48 -4.67
C GLY A 280 11.98 0.72 -3.73
N ILE A 281 10.84 1.07 -4.29
CA ILE A 281 9.57 1.22 -3.55
C ILE A 281 8.92 -0.16 -3.46
N ILE A 282 8.79 -0.70 -2.25
CA ILE A 282 8.14 -1.99 -2.00
C ILE A 282 6.71 -1.74 -1.55
N VAL A 283 5.74 -2.19 -2.33
CA VAL A 283 4.32 -1.94 -2.10
C VAL A 283 3.63 -3.24 -1.66
N SER A 284 3.33 -3.35 -0.36
CA SER A 284 2.89 -4.61 0.24
C SER A 284 1.45 -4.56 0.76
N ASP A 285 0.81 -5.71 0.72
CA ASP A 285 -0.37 -5.99 1.55
C ASP A 285 0.04 -6.25 2.99
N PHE A 286 -0.80 -5.86 3.93
CA PHE A 286 -0.63 -6.10 5.38
C PHE A 286 0.78 -5.73 5.86
N MET A 287 1.24 -4.52 5.48
CA MET A 287 2.53 -3.99 5.89
C MET A 287 2.67 -4.04 7.42
N SER A 288 3.68 -4.74 7.88
CA SER A 288 4.03 -4.80 9.30
C SER A 288 5.13 -3.80 9.66
N GLU A 289 5.26 -3.51 10.96
CA GLU A 289 6.36 -2.69 11.47
C GLU A 289 7.73 -3.33 11.17
N GLU A 290 7.85 -4.65 11.31
CA GLU A 290 9.09 -5.38 11.01
C GLU A 290 9.46 -5.31 9.53
N LEU A 291 8.50 -5.52 8.63
CA LEU A 291 8.74 -5.44 7.19
C LEU A 291 9.13 -4.00 6.77
N SER A 292 8.36 -3.00 7.23
CA SER A 292 8.67 -1.60 6.94
C SER A 292 10.07 -1.22 7.42
N GLU A 293 10.43 -1.61 8.65
CA GLU A 293 11.75 -1.36 9.22
C GLU A 293 12.87 -2.07 8.45
N ALA A 294 12.68 -3.32 8.05
CA ALA A 294 13.63 -4.05 7.24
C ALA A 294 13.92 -3.35 5.90
N ILE A 295 12.88 -2.77 5.27
CA ILE A 295 13.01 -2.04 4.00
C ILE A 295 13.77 -0.72 4.21
N TYR A 296 13.28 0.19 5.08
CA TYR A 296 13.87 1.53 5.14
C TYR A 296 15.26 1.58 5.78
N ARG A 297 15.65 0.59 6.58
CA ARG A 297 17.01 0.50 7.13
C ARG A 297 18.09 0.26 6.07
N ARG A 298 17.72 -0.02 4.82
CA ARG A 298 18.64 -0.12 3.68
C ARG A 298 19.24 1.22 3.27
N ASN A 299 18.67 2.33 3.74
CA ASN A 299 19.07 3.66 3.32
C ASN A 299 20.20 4.28 4.16
N TYR A 300 20.62 3.62 5.28
CA TYR A 300 21.66 4.12 6.19
C TYR A 300 22.25 3.02 7.07
#